data_5ae13b8e3451ae893dd21a6115052e06
#
_entry.id   5ae13b8e3451ae893dd21a6115052e06
#
_cell.length_a   1.000
_cell.length_b   1.000
_cell.length_c   1.000
_cell.angle_alpha   90.00
_cell.angle_beta   90.00
_cell.angle_gamma   90.00
#
_symmetry.space_group_name_H-M   'P 1'
#
loop_
_entity.id
_entity.type
_entity.pdbx_description
1 polymer ?
#
loop_
_entity_poly.entity_id
_entity_poly.type
_entity_poly.pdbx_seq_one_letter_code
_entity_poly.pdbx_strand_id
1 'polypeptide(L)'
;MTPKGDSKSSRIPNELWLQALLFMGIIALPVLLAGLTGAVAFERSKTVQFCSSCHIMEPFVKGVEHSKSDLLSAKHFQRHWINHNSCYTCHTDYDFLGPMTAKIRGLRHLYANALGSDAPPKLYKPFPNGSCLQCHGKTFKYLEHPVHVPMIEQMKRNEVSCIDCHGPVHPAGDGQ
;
A
#
# COMPACT_ATOMS: atom_id res chain seq x y z
N MET A 1 17.13 -1.01 72.10
CA MET A 1 16.14 -0.10 71.52
C MET A 1 16.28 -0.17 70.03
N THR A 2 15.39 -0.94 69.37
CA THR A 2 15.38 -1.06 67.91
C THR A 2 14.33 -0.08 67.35
N PRO A 3 14.65 0.76 66.38
CA PRO A 3 13.66 1.65 65.77
C PRO A 3 12.69 0.83 64.90
N LYS A 4 11.42 0.95 65.27
CA LYS A 4 10.27 0.42 64.54
C LYS A 4 10.15 1.18 63.24
N GLY A 5 10.51 0.58 62.12
CA GLY A 5 10.37 1.13 60.79
C GLY A 5 8.89 1.23 60.41
N ASP A 6 8.35 2.44 60.40
CA ASP A 6 7.02 2.72 59.84
C ASP A 6 7.06 2.55 58.33
N SER A 7 6.62 1.40 57.91
CA SER A 7 6.27 1.18 56.48
C SER A 7 5.06 2.05 56.13
N LYS A 8 5.30 3.28 55.67
CA LYS A 8 4.28 4.07 54.99
C LYS A 8 3.84 3.34 53.72
N SER A 9 2.80 2.55 53.84
CA SER A 9 2.02 2.10 52.69
C SER A 9 1.49 3.34 51.97
N SER A 10 2.07 3.69 50.86
CA SER A 10 1.61 4.79 50.00
C SER A 10 0.32 4.33 49.29
N ARG A 11 -0.82 4.48 49.99
CA ARG A 11 -2.12 4.33 49.36
C ARG A 11 -2.29 5.49 48.39
N ILE A 12 -2.36 5.18 47.11
CA ILE A 12 -2.71 6.16 46.08
C ILE A 12 -4.09 6.74 46.42
N PRO A 13 -4.25 8.08 46.50
CA PRO A 13 -5.53 8.70 46.80
C PRO A 13 -6.63 8.19 45.83
N ASN A 14 -7.82 7.93 46.35
CA ASN A 14 -8.95 7.43 45.55
C ASN A 14 -9.26 8.34 44.35
N GLU A 15 -9.03 9.63 44.48
CA GLU A 15 -9.20 10.60 43.40
C GLU A 15 -8.25 10.36 42.21
N LEU A 16 -7.01 9.99 42.48
CA LEU A 16 -6.06 9.66 41.43
C LEU A 16 -6.47 8.38 40.67
N TRP A 17 -6.99 7.38 41.36
CA TRP A 17 -7.55 6.20 40.71
C TRP A 17 -8.74 6.52 39.82
N LEU A 18 -9.65 7.35 40.30
CA LEU A 18 -10.80 7.79 39.53
C LEU A 18 -10.37 8.59 38.29
N GLN A 19 -9.43 9.52 38.42
CA GLN A 19 -8.88 10.27 37.30
C GLN A 19 -8.20 9.36 36.28
N ALA A 20 -7.42 8.37 36.74
CA ALA A 20 -6.79 7.40 35.85
C ALA A 20 -7.82 6.56 35.11
N LEU A 21 -8.87 6.08 35.76
CA LEU A 21 -9.95 5.33 35.13
C LEU A 21 -10.73 6.17 34.11
N LEU A 22 -11.01 7.43 34.44
CA LEU A 22 -11.66 8.36 33.52
C LEU A 22 -10.77 8.63 32.28
N PHE A 23 -9.48 8.87 32.51
CA PHE A 23 -8.52 9.05 31.41
C PHE A 23 -8.46 7.80 30.50
N MET A 24 -8.36 6.61 31.11
CA MET A 24 -8.33 5.35 30.36
C MET A 24 -9.63 5.12 29.58
N GLY A 25 -10.79 5.37 30.19
CA GLY A 25 -12.07 5.12 29.53
C GLY A 25 -12.44 6.17 28.49
N ILE A 26 -12.18 7.45 28.75
CA ILE A 26 -12.64 8.55 27.88
C ILE A 26 -11.62 8.90 26.80
N ILE A 27 -10.33 8.74 27.08
CA ILE A 27 -9.28 9.17 26.15
C ILE A 27 -8.49 7.98 25.61
N ALA A 28 -7.82 7.22 26.47
CA ALA A 28 -6.89 6.19 26.04
C ALA A 28 -7.57 5.04 25.27
N LEU A 29 -8.72 4.57 25.77
CA LEU A 29 -9.45 3.48 25.11
C LEU A 29 -10.00 3.89 23.74
N PRO A 30 -10.69 5.03 23.55
CA PRO A 30 -11.14 5.46 22.22
C PRO A 30 -10.00 5.69 21.25
N VAL A 31 -8.88 6.28 21.70
CA VAL A 31 -7.69 6.49 20.86
C VAL A 31 -7.09 5.14 20.42
N LEU A 32 -6.99 4.19 21.34
CA LEU A 32 -6.50 2.83 21.02
C LEU A 32 -7.43 2.13 20.01
N LEU A 33 -8.74 2.19 20.24
CA LEU A 33 -9.72 1.59 19.33
C LEU A 33 -9.71 2.25 17.95
N ALA A 34 -9.61 3.58 17.90
CA ALA A 34 -9.49 4.31 16.64
C ALA A 34 -8.20 3.95 15.90
N GLY A 35 -7.07 3.84 16.61
CA GLY A 35 -5.80 3.42 16.06
C GLY A 35 -5.84 1.99 15.50
N LEU A 36 -6.41 1.05 16.26
CA LEU A 36 -6.56 -0.33 15.84
C LEU A 36 -7.49 -0.45 14.61
N THR A 37 -8.63 0.23 14.65
CA THR A 37 -9.59 0.25 13.53
C THR A 37 -8.94 0.87 12.30
N GLY A 38 -8.19 1.96 12.46
CA GLY A 38 -7.44 2.61 11.39
C GLY A 38 -6.39 1.68 10.78
N ALA A 39 -5.64 0.96 11.61
CA ALA A 39 -4.65 -0.02 11.14
C ALA A 39 -5.29 -1.16 10.33
N VAL A 40 -6.39 -1.72 10.82
CA VAL A 40 -7.14 -2.77 10.11
C VAL A 40 -7.71 -2.25 8.78
N ALA A 41 -8.28 -1.05 8.78
CA ALA A 41 -8.80 -0.42 7.56
C ALA A 41 -7.67 -0.15 6.55
N PHE A 42 -6.51 0.29 7.03
CA PHE A 42 -5.33 0.52 6.19
C PHE A 42 -4.85 -0.79 5.53
N GLU A 43 -4.75 -1.89 6.30
CA GLU A 43 -4.36 -3.19 5.74
C GLU A 43 -5.39 -3.72 4.74
N ARG A 44 -6.68 -3.66 5.08
CA ARG A 44 -7.75 -4.07 4.15
C ARG A 44 -7.75 -3.27 2.85
N SER A 45 -7.42 -1.99 2.91
CA SER A 45 -7.37 -1.11 1.74
C SER A 45 -6.21 -1.40 0.76
N LYS A 46 -5.33 -2.36 1.07
CA LYS A 46 -4.28 -2.84 0.16
C LYS A 46 -4.73 -4.00 -0.72
N THR A 47 -5.84 -4.66 -0.38
CA THR A 47 -6.27 -5.89 -1.04
C THR A 47 -6.90 -5.65 -2.41
N VAL A 48 -6.84 -6.65 -3.28
CA VAL A 48 -7.52 -6.62 -4.59
C VAL A 48 -9.03 -6.48 -4.40
N GLN A 49 -9.62 -7.15 -3.40
CA GLN A 49 -11.05 -7.06 -3.08
C GLN A 49 -11.48 -5.63 -2.75
N PHE A 50 -10.65 -4.87 -2.05
CA PHE A 50 -10.94 -3.47 -1.79
C PHE A 50 -10.93 -2.64 -3.08
N CYS A 51 -9.94 -2.83 -3.93
CA CYS A 51 -9.87 -2.13 -5.23
C CYS A 51 -11.03 -2.49 -6.14
N SER A 52 -11.45 -3.76 -6.17
CA SER A 52 -12.57 -4.26 -6.98
C SER A 52 -13.94 -3.80 -6.49
N SER A 53 -14.05 -3.22 -5.30
CA SER A 53 -15.32 -2.71 -4.78
C SER A 53 -15.83 -1.46 -5.52
N CYS A 54 -15.00 -0.83 -6.36
CA CYS A 54 -15.38 0.32 -7.15
C CYS A 54 -15.52 -0.07 -8.64
N HIS A 55 -16.65 0.25 -9.27
CA HIS A 55 -16.94 -0.13 -10.66
C HIS A 55 -15.90 0.42 -11.67
N ILE A 56 -15.35 1.61 -11.41
CA ILE A 56 -14.31 2.22 -12.25
C ILE A 56 -13.00 1.42 -12.29
N MET A 57 -12.79 0.53 -11.31
CA MET A 57 -11.62 -0.35 -11.24
C MET A 57 -11.85 -1.73 -11.88
N GLU A 58 -13.08 -2.05 -12.25
CA GLU A 58 -13.46 -3.36 -12.78
C GLU A 58 -12.63 -3.80 -14.01
N PRO A 59 -12.36 -2.95 -15.03
CA PRO A 59 -11.55 -3.35 -16.18
C PRO A 59 -10.14 -3.79 -15.79
N PHE A 60 -9.53 -3.11 -14.81
CA PHE A 60 -8.18 -3.43 -14.33
C PHE A 60 -8.18 -4.75 -13.55
N VAL A 61 -9.17 -4.96 -12.67
CA VAL A 61 -9.28 -6.18 -11.88
C VAL A 61 -9.53 -7.40 -12.77
N LYS A 62 -10.45 -7.31 -13.72
CA LYS A 62 -10.70 -8.37 -14.71
C LYS A 62 -9.45 -8.70 -15.50
N GLY A 63 -8.67 -7.68 -15.89
CA GLY A 63 -7.40 -7.87 -16.60
C GLY A 63 -6.37 -8.64 -15.75
N VAL A 64 -6.31 -8.38 -14.45
CA VAL A 64 -5.41 -9.06 -13.52
C VAL A 64 -5.82 -10.51 -13.27
N GLU A 65 -7.11 -10.76 -13.07
CA GLU A 65 -7.65 -12.07 -12.74
C GLU A 65 -7.74 -13.03 -13.94
N HIS A 66 -7.70 -12.51 -15.16
CA HIS A 66 -7.83 -13.34 -16.37
C HIS A 66 -6.58 -14.18 -16.65
N SER A 67 -6.68 -15.49 -16.46
CA SER A 67 -5.56 -16.43 -16.48
C SER A 67 -4.82 -16.56 -17.82
N LYS A 68 -5.46 -16.18 -18.94
CA LYS A 68 -4.87 -16.23 -20.28
C LYS A 68 -4.30 -14.89 -20.76
N SER A 69 -4.28 -13.89 -19.88
CA SER A 69 -3.79 -12.56 -20.22
C SER A 69 -2.27 -12.50 -20.28
N ASP A 70 -1.73 -11.87 -21.32
CA ASP A 70 -0.30 -11.58 -21.43
C ASP A 70 0.16 -10.36 -20.63
N LEU A 71 -0.76 -9.68 -19.97
CA LEU A 71 -0.48 -8.52 -19.14
C LEU A 71 0.47 -8.85 -17.99
N LEU A 72 1.41 -7.95 -17.70
CA LEU A 72 2.36 -8.14 -16.61
C LEU A 72 1.67 -8.30 -15.25
N SER A 73 0.62 -7.53 -14.99
CA SER A 73 -0.17 -7.63 -13.77
C SER A 73 -0.80 -9.02 -13.61
N ALA A 74 -1.36 -9.57 -14.68
CA ALA A 74 -1.94 -10.91 -14.68
C ALA A 74 -0.87 -11.99 -14.44
N LYS A 75 0.28 -11.88 -15.09
CA LYS A 75 1.39 -12.83 -14.90
C LYS A 75 1.88 -12.89 -13.45
N HIS A 76 1.97 -11.73 -12.78
CA HIS A 76 2.37 -11.68 -11.37
C HIS A 76 1.30 -12.26 -10.45
N PHE A 77 0.04 -11.93 -10.71
CA PHE A 77 -1.10 -12.40 -9.92
C PHE A 77 -1.29 -13.92 -10.05
N GLN A 78 -1.32 -14.45 -11.28
CA GLN A 78 -1.55 -15.87 -11.56
C GLN A 78 -0.43 -16.78 -11.02
N ARG A 79 0.79 -16.28 -10.95
CA ARG A 79 1.92 -17.02 -10.39
C ARG A 79 2.02 -16.90 -8.86
N HIS A 80 1.05 -16.26 -8.22
CA HIS A 80 0.98 -16.06 -6.77
C HIS A 80 2.18 -15.33 -6.17
N TRP A 81 2.91 -14.56 -6.98
CA TRP A 81 4.05 -13.79 -6.47
C TRP A 81 3.58 -12.59 -5.64
N ILE A 82 2.49 -11.94 -6.07
CA ILE A 82 1.84 -10.81 -5.40
C ILE A 82 0.32 -10.92 -5.58
N ASN A 83 -0.33 -11.87 -4.90
CA ASN A 83 -1.73 -12.17 -5.13
C ASN A 83 -2.70 -11.24 -4.38
N HIS A 84 -2.57 -11.12 -3.05
CA HIS A 84 -3.57 -10.39 -2.26
C HIS A 84 -3.46 -8.87 -2.40
N ASN A 85 -2.25 -8.35 -2.51
CA ASN A 85 -1.94 -6.91 -2.52
C ASN A 85 -1.37 -6.45 -3.87
N SER A 86 -1.70 -7.12 -4.97
CA SER A 86 -1.06 -6.88 -6.27
C SER A 86 -1.17 -5.43 -6.73
N CYS A 87 -2.36 -4.84 -6.63
CA CYS A 87 -2.57 -3.43 -6.99
C CYS A 87 -1.67 -2.51 -6.15
N TYR A 88 -1.72 -2.66 -4.83
CA TYR A 88 -0.97 -1.83 -3.91
C TYR A 88 0.55 -2.02 -4.05
N THR A 89 1.02 -3.25 -4.24
CA THR A 89 2.45 -3.54 -4.40
C THR A 89 3.06 -2.82 -5.59
N CYS A 90 2.34 -2.73 -6.70
CA CYS A 90 2.80 -2.00 -7.88
C CYS A 90 2.55 -0.48 -7.78
N HIS A 91 1.46 -0.07 -7.11
CA HIS A 91 1.01 1.33 -7.05
C HIS A 91 1.40 2.09 -5.77
N THR A 92 2.33 1.56 -4.98
CA THR A 92 2.93 2.27 -3.84
C THR A 92 4.29 2.84 -4.23
N ASP A 93 4.64 3.99 -3.66
CA ASP A 93 6.01 4.47 -3.67
C ASP A 93 6.77 3.78 -2.52
N TYR A 94 8.05 3.47 -2.74
CA TYR A 94 8.87 2.71 -1.79
C TYR A 94 9.86 3.61 -1.02
N ASP A 95 9.42 4.81 -0.69
CA ASP A 95 10.10 5.72 0.23
C ASP A 95 9.46 5.67 1.63
N PHE A 96 9.99 6.44 2.57
CA PHE A 96 9.53 6.45 3.97
C PHE A 96 8.04 6.80 4.12
N LEU A 97 7.52 7.70 3.30
CA LEU A 97 6.12 8.13 3.30
C LEU A 97 5.30 7.50 2.17
N GLY A 98 5.91 6.66 1.35
CA GLY A 98 5.31 6.06 0.17
C GLY A 98 3.96 5.38 0.41
N PRO A 99 3.83 4.54 1.45
CA PRO A 99 2.56 3.92 1.79
C PRO A 99 1.44 4.93 2.07
N MET A 100 1.74 6.02 2.74
CA MET A 100 0.78 7.08 3.07
C MET A 100 0.42 7.89 1.81
N THR A 101 1.43 8.31 1.04
CA THR A 101 1.22 9.04 -0.22
C THR A 101 0.40 8.24 -1.22
N ALA A 102 0.65 6.95 -1.34
CA ALA A 102 -0.16 6.06 -2.20
C ALA A 102 -1.63 6.05 -1.78
N LYS A 103 -1.93 6.04 -0.47
CA LYS A 103 -3.31 6.10 0.03
C LYS A 103 -3.97 7.46 -0.21
N ILE A 104 -3.25 8.55 0.02
CA ILE A 104 -3.76 9.91 -0.27
C ILE A 104 -4.09 10.04 -1.77
N ARG A 105 -3.22 9.53 -2.64
CA ARG A 105 -3.48 9.50 -4.08
C ARG A 105 -4.70 8.64 -4.43
N GLY A 106 -4.89 7.54 -3.73
CA GLY A 106 -6.06 6.67 -3.88
C GLY A 106 -7.39 7.37 -3.57
N LEU A 107 -7.41 8.44 -2.76
CA LEU A 107 -8.61 9.24 -2.52
C LEU A 107 -9.17 9.87 -3.80
N ARG A 108 -8.36 10.09 -4.82
CA ARG A 108 -8.83 10.57 -6.13
C ARG A 108 -9.79 9.58 -6.79
N HIS A 109 -9.51 8.28 -6.66
CA HIS A 109 -10.37 7.21 -7.18
C HIS A 109 -11.70 7.18 -6.42
N LEU A 110 -11.63 7.32 -5.09
CA LEU A 110 -12.82 7.40 -4.24
C LEU A 110 -13.68 8.63 -4.61
N TYR A 111 -13.05 9.78 -4.79
CA TYR A 111 -13.72 11.02 -5.18
C TYR A 111 -14.40 10.89 -6.56
N ALA A 112 -13.67 10.36 -7.56
CA ALA A 112 -14.22 10.13 -8.89
C ALA A 112 -15.41 9.17 -8.85
N ASN A 113 -15.30 8.07 -8.12
CA ASN A 113 -16.39 7.11 -7.93
C ASN A 113 -17.61 7.74 -7.23
N ALA A 114 -17.38 8.57 -6.20
CA ALA A 114 -18.45 9.23 -5.45
C ALA A 114 -19.20 10.29 -6.29
N LEU A 115 -18.53 10.90 -7.26
CA LEU A 115 -19.15 11.85 -8.21
C LEU A 115 -19.77 11.17 -9.44
N GLY A 116 -19.81 9.83 -9.48
CA GLY A 116 -20.41 9.08 -10.58
C GLY A 116 -19.60 9.14 -11.88
N SER A 117 -18.27 9.26 -11.79
CA SER A 117 -17.41 9.19 -12.97
C SER A 117 -17.29 7.74 -13.45
N ASP A 118 -17.66 7.50 -14.70
CA ASP A 118 -17.48 6.20 -15.37
C ASP A 118 -16.11 6.09 -16.08
N ALA A 119 -15.35 7.19 -16.12
CA ALA A 119 -14.05 7.20 -16.76
C ALA A 119 -13.03 6.43 -15.93
N PRO A 120 -12.24 5.52 -16.54
CA PRO A 120 -11.18 4.82 -15.82
C PRO A 120 -10.14 5.81 -15.30
N PRO A 121 -9.58 5.57 -14.12
CA PRO A 121 -8.59 6.45 -13.54
C PRO A 121 -7.30 6.46 -14.37
N LYS A 122 -6.80 7.66 -14.66
CA LYS A 122 -5.53 7.85 -15.39
C LYS A 122 -4.37 7.95 -14.41
N LEU A 123 -3.24 7.38 -14.79
CA LEU A 123 -2.00 7.59 -14.04
C LEU A 123 -1.60 9.07 -14.12
N TYR A 124 -1.28 9.68 -12.98
CA TYR A 124 -0.94 11.12 -12.90
C TYR A 124 0.52 11.41 -13.26
N LYS A 125 1.36 10.40 -13.35
CA LYS A 125 2.78 10.48 -13.75
C LYS A 125 3.17 9.19 -14.49
N PRO A 126 4.28 9.18 -15.25
CA PRO A 126 4.84 7.93 -15.77
C PRO A 126 5.06 6.91 -14.66
N PHE A 127 4.81 5.63 -14.94
CA PHE A 127 4.98 4.56 -13.97
C PHE A 127 6.48 4.39 -13.65
N PRO A 128 6.90 4.50 -12.38
CA PRO A 128 8.31 4.49 -12.03
C PRO A 128 8.89 3.07 -12.06
N ASN A 129 10.07 2.90 -12.64
CA ASN A 129 10.82 1.64 -12.62
C ASN A 129 11.15 1.17 -11.19
N GLY A 130 11.23 2.09 -10.23
CA GLY A 130 11.44 1.78 -8.82
C GLY A 130 10.44 0.76 -8.26
N SER A 131 9.19 0.78 -8.72
CA SER A 131 8.18 -0.22 -8.34
C SER A 131 8.53 -1.63 -8.81
N CYS A 132 9.16 -1.77 -9.96
CA CYS A 132 9.67 -3.06 -10.48
C CYS A 132 10.97 -3.46 -9.76
N LEU A 133 11.87 -2.51 -9.56
CA LEU A 133 13.21 -2.74 -9.05
C LEU A 133 13.24 -3.13 -7.57
N GLN A 134 12.17 -2.89 -6.81
CA GLN A 134 12.07 -3.40 -5.44
C GLN A 134 12.22 -4.93 -5.35
N CYS A 135 11.65 -5.65 -6.31
CA CYS A 135 11.76 -7.10 -6.37
C CYS A 135 12.82 -7.55 -7.39
N HIS A 136 12.91 -6.88 -8.54
CA HIS A 136 13.77 -7.30 -9.65
C HIS A 136 15.19 -6.72 -9.60
N GLY A 137 15.42 -5.60 -8.93
CA GLY A 137 16.66 -4.83 -8.98
C GLY A 137 17.92 -5.55 -8.46
N LYS A 138 17.75 -6.63 -7.70
CA LYS A 138 18.86 -7.45 -7.18
C LYS A 138 18.93 -8.84 -7.83
N THR A 139 18.11 -9.10 -8.85
CA THR A 139 18.10 -10.40 -9.50
C THR A 139 19.23 -10.52 -10.52
N PHE A 140 19.78 -11.71 -10.64
CA PHE A 140 20.77 -12.05 -11.67
C PHE A 140 20.29 -11.67 -13.10
N LYS A 141 19.03 -12.02 -13.40
CA LYS A 141 18.42 -11.69 -14.71
C LYS A 141 18.35 -10.19 -14.99
N TYR A 142 18.24 -9.35 -13.99
CA TYR A 142 18.29 -7.90 -14.20
C TYR A 142 19.73 -7.40 -14.33
N LEU A 143 20.64 -7.84 -13.46
CA LEU A 143 21.99 -7.30 -13.33
C LEU A 143 22.94 -7.77 -14.43
N GLU A 144 22.74 -8.97 -14.96
CA GLU A 144 23.71 -9.63 -15.85
C GLU A 144 23.15 -9.93 -17.24
N HIS A 145 21.88 -9.61 -17.49
CA HIS A 145 21.31 -9.82 -18.82
C HIS A 145 21.94 -8.85 -19.83
N PRO A 146 22.45 -9.35 -20.98
CA PRO A 146 23.18 -8.51 -21.95
C PRO A 146 22.42 -7.27 -22.44
N VAL A 147 21.08 -7.35 -22.52
CA VAL A 147 20.25 -6.19 -22.90
C VAL A 147 20.13 -5.17 -21.76
N HIS A 148 20.13 -5.60 -20.51
CA HIS A 148 19.98 -4.70 -19.37
C HIS A 148 21.28 -3.96 -19.02
N VAL A 149 22.42 -4.68 -19.06
CA VAL A 149 23.72 -4.17 -18.63
C VAL A 149 24.04 -2.76 -19.15
N PRO A 150 23.90 -2.46 -20.46
CA PRO A 150 24.25 -1.14 -21.00
C PRO A 150 23.28 -0.02 -20.57
N MET A 151 22.08 -0.35 -20.05
CA MET A 151 21.05 0.64 -19.75
C MET A 151 20.61 0.66 -18.28
N ILE A 152 21.29 -0.07 -17.39
CA ILE A 152 20.93 -0.17 -15.96
C ILE A 152 20.79 1.23 -15.33
N GLU A 153 21.72 2.12 -15.56
CA GLU A 153 21.68 3.45 -14.96
C GLU A 153 20.56 4.32 -15.53
N GLN A 154 20.24 4.18 -16.81
CA GLN A 154 19.12 4.86 -17.45
C GLN A 154 17.78 4.35 -16.90
N MET A 155 17.66 3.02 -16.71
CA MET A 155 16.47 2.42 -16.07
C MET A 155 16.31 2.88 -14.61
N LYS A 156 17.39 2.99 -13.83
CA LYS A 156 17.33 3.51 -12.46
C LYS A 156 16.87 4.97 -12.40
N ARG A 157 17.22 5.77 -13.39
CA ARG A 157 16.78 7.16 -13.50
C ARG A 157 15.43 7.36 -14.20
N ASN A 158 14.74 6.26 -14.56
CA ASN A 158 13.50 6.27 -15.34
C ASN A 158 13.62 6.94 -16.73
N GLU A 159 14.79 6.95 -17.33
CA GLU A 159 15.01 7.43 -18.70
C GLU A 159 14.59 6.38 -19.74
N VAL A 160 14.67 5.10 -19.36
CA VAL A 160 14.17 3.96 -20.12
C VAL A 160 13.18 3.22 -19.23
N SER A 161 11.96 3.04 -19.70
CA SER A 161 10.91 2.37 -18.91
C SER A 161 10.97 0.85 -19.07
N CYS A 162 10.83 0.12 -17.96
CA CYS A 162 10.74 -1.33 -17.98
C CYS A 162 9.55 -1.82 -18.83
N ILE A 163 8.43 -1.11 -18.76
CA ILE A 163 7.21 -1.51 -19.47
C ILE A 163 7.27 -1.28 -20.99
N ASP A 164 8.18 -0.45 -21.48
CA ASP A 164 8.36 -0.24 -22.93
C ASP A 164 8.83 -1.51 -23.64
N CYS A 165 9.59 -2.38 -22.93
CA CYS A 165 10.10 -3.63 -23.47
C CYS A 165 9.33 -4.85 -22.94
N HIS A 166 8.90 -4.83 -21.66
CA HIS A 166 8.25 -5.99 -21.04
C HIS A 166 6.74 -6.06 -21.29
N GLY A 167 6.18 -5.06 -21.95
CA GLY A 167 4.80 -5.03 -22.39
C GLY A 167 3.83 -4.40 -21.37
N PRO A 168 2.56 -4.33 -21.75
CA PRO A 168 1.56 -3.61 -20.98
C PRO A 168 1.31 -4.26 -19.62
N VAL A 169 1.07 -3.41 -18.62
CA VAL A 169 0.71 -3.85 -17.26
C VAL A 169 -0.79 -4.09 -17.13
N HIS A 170 -1.58 -3.24 -17.76
CA HIS A 170 -3.05 -3.30 -17.77
C HIS A 170 -3.58 -3.34 -19.19
N PRO A 171 -4.87 -3.72 -19.38
CA PRO A 171 -5.52 -3.56 -20.67
C PRO A 171 -5.38 -2.11 -21.15
N ALA A 172 -5.17 -1.91 -22.44
CA ALA A 172 -5.21 -0.60 -23.04
C ALA A 172 -6.60 -0.01 -22.80
N GLY A 173 -6.70 0.89 -21.83
CA GLY A 173 -7.85 1.76 -21.72
C GLY A 173 -7.63 2.96 -22.65
N ASP A 174 -8.69 3.60 -23.14
CA ASP A 174 -8.68 4.75 -24.05
C ASP A 174 -7.93 5.98 -23.51
N GLY A 175 -6.81 5.80 -22.87
CA GLY A 175 -6.05 6.83 -22.16
C GLY A 175 -4.58 6.53 -21.88
N GLN A 176 -3.97 5.54 -22.56
CA GLN A 176 -2.50 5.44 -22.64
C GLN A 176 -1.96 6.18 -23.84
#